data_e56111d6516d1d1ec1c57b8c05ed6e99
#
_entry.id   e56111d6516d1d1ec1c57b8c05ed6e99
#
_cell.length_a   1.000
_cell.length_b   1.000
_cell.length_c   1.000
_cell.angle_alpha   90.00
_cell.angle_beta   90.00
_cell.angle_gamma   90.00
#
_symmetry.space_group_name_H-M   'P 1'
#
loop_
_entity.id
_entity.type
_entity.pdbx_description
1 polymer ?
#
loop_
_entity_poly.entity_id
_entity_poly.type
_entity_poly.pdbx_seq_one_letter_code
_entity_poly.pdbx_strand_id
1 'polypeptide(L)'
;MIRSYQGKLPVIPATCYVDASAQVVGDVTLGEHSSIWMNAVVRGDVHSIRIGANSNVQDCSVLHGMRHRYPVIVGDWVTIGHNATVHGCVVEDACLIGMGVVILNNARIGEGSIIAAGAVIRENTIVPPRTLWAGVPGRQRRTLADADREMILHYAKNYLDYTKIYLDETK
;
A
#
# COMPACT_ATOMS: atom_id res chain seq x y z
N MET A 1 -11.23 9.39 8.96
CA MET A 1 -10.88 10.63 9.68
C MET A 1 -9.42 10.98 9.42
N ILE A 2 -9.12 12.22 9.01
CA ILE A 2 -7.75 12.73 8.84
C ILE A 2 -7.44 13.57 10.06
N ARG A 3 -6.32 13.28 10.76
CA ARG A 3 -5.94 14.04 11.97
C ARG A 3 -4.44 14.14 12.17
N SER A 4 -4.03 15.22 12.84
CA SER A 4 -2.63 15.43 13.23
C SER A 4 -2.23 14.53 14.40
N TYR A 5 -0.91 14.27 14.50
CA TYR A 5 -0.28 13.67 15.65
C TYR A 5 1.06 14.39 15.91
N GLN A 6 1.26 14.89 17.13
CA GLN A 6 2.44 15.67 17.52
C GLN A 6 2.79 16.79 16.51
N GLY A 7 1.77 17.55 16.08
CA GLY A 7 1.92 18.68 15.17
C GLY A 7 2.09 18.33 13.68
N LYS A 8 2.19 17.05 13.32
CA LYS A 8 2.25 16.60 11.93
C LYS A 8 0.86 16.25 11.43
N LEU A 9 0.41 16.94 10.39
CA LEU A 9 -0.84 16.66 9.68
C LEU A 9 -0.53 15.90 8.39
N PRO A 10 -1.33 14.90 8.01
CA PRO A 10 -1.19 14.23 6.72
C PRO A 10 -1.21 15.20 5.54
N VAL A 11 -0.31 15.01 4.57
CA VAL A 11 -0.26 15.75 3.32
C VAL A 11 -0.94 14.92 2.23
N ILE A 12 -2.10 15.40 1.79
CA ILE A 12 -2.99 14.68 0.86
C ILE A 12 -3.36 15.63 -0.27
N PRO A 13 -2.90 15.38 -1.51
CA PRO A 13 -3.32 16.14 -2.68
C PRO A 13 -4.84 16.09 -2.92
N ALA A 14 -5.39 17.16 -3.51
CA ALA A 14 -6.83 17.23 -3.82
C ALA A 14 -7.29 16.17 -4.86
N THR A 15 -6.37 15.57 -5.58
CA THR A 15 -6.65 14.49 -6.54
C THR A 15 -6.79 13.12 -5.86
N CYS A 16 -6.48 13.02 -4.56
CA CYS A 16 -6.57 11.78 -3.79
C CYS A 16 -7.99 11.59 -3.23
N TYR A 17 -8.40 10.33 -3.15
CA TYR A 17 -9.61 9.94 -2.43
C TYR A 17 -9.24 9.34 -1.06
N VAL A 18 -9.90 9.80 -0.01
CA VAL A 18 -9.81 9.21 1.33
C VAL A 18 -11.23 9.01 1.84
N ASP A 19 -11.64 7.77 1.99
CA ASP A 19 -12.97 7.44 2.49
C ASP A 19 -13.22 8.02 3.90
N ALA A 20 -14.44 8.46 4.15
CA ALA A 20 -14.83 9.07 5.43
C ALA A 20 -14.60 8.13 6.65
N SER A 21 -14.70 6.82 6.46
CA SER A 21 -14.44 5.82 7.50
C SER A 21 -12.95 5.51 7.71
N ALA A 22 -12.09 5.86 6.74
CA ALA A 22 -10.65 5.63 6.84
C ALA A 22 -10.01 6.49 7.92
N GLN A 23 -8.92 5.99 8.52
CA GLN A 23 -8.13 6.71 9.51
C GLN A 23 -6.75 7.03 8.95
N VAL A 24 -6.44 8.30 8.72
CA VAL A 24 -5.12 8.77 8.27
C VAL A 24 -4.55 9.71 9.33
N VAL A 25 -3.44 9.33 9.96
CA VAL A 25 -2.96 9.97 11.20
C VAL A 25 -1.47 10.30 11.11
N GLY A 26 -1.10 11.53 11.44
CA GLY A 26 0.29 11.94 11.69
C GLY A 26 1.12 12.14 10.42
N ASP A 27 2.37 11.68 10.44
CA ASP A 27 3.36 11.87 9.38
C ASP A 27 3.10 10.95 8.17
N VAL A 28 2.07 11.28 7.40
CA VAL A 28 1.64 10.56 6.20
C VAL A 28 1.69 11.50 5.01
N THR A 29 2.22 11.04 3.88
CA THR A 29 2.15 11.76 2.59
C THR A 29 1.64 10.83 1.51
N LEU A 30 0.63 11.27 0.76
CA LEU A 30 0.13 10.60 -0.43
C LEU A 30 0.66 11.28 -1.70
N GLY A 31 0.98 10.50 -2.71
CA GLY A 31 1.20 10.98 -4.07
C GLY A 31 -0.14 11.22 -4.79
N GLU A 32 -0.08 11.96 -5.89
CA GLU A 32 -1.25 12.33 -6.71
C GLU A 32 -2.07 11.09 -7.14
N HIS A 33 -3.38 11.24 -7.17
CA HIS A 33 -4.34 10.22 -7.62
C HIS A 33 -4.35 8.92 -6.81
N SER A 34 -3.75 8.92 -5.61
CA SER A 34 -3.81 7.75 -4.73
C SER A 34 -5.09 7.72 -3.91
N SER A 35 -5.45 6.54 -3.40
CA SER A 35 -6.72 6.37 -2.69
C SER A 35 -6.61 5.48 -1.45
N ILE A 36 -7.35 5.87 -0.39
CA ILE A 36 -7.47 5.13 0.88
C ILE A 36 -8.94 4.80 1.08
N TRP A 37 -9.24 3.51 1.13
CA TRP A 37 -10.60 2.99 1.07
C TRP A 37 -11.19 2.71 2.46
N MET A 38 -12.41 2.16 2.48
CA MET A 38 -13.25 2.03 3.66
C MET A 38 -12.55 1.31 4.80
N ASN A 39 -12.58 1.93 5.98
CA ASN A 39 -11.99 1.40 7.23
C ASN A 39 -10.48 1.11 7.18
N ALA A 40 -9.77 1.55 6.16
CA ALA A 40 -8.32 1.44 6.12
C ALA A 40 -7.68 2.37 7.17
N VAL A 41 -6.54 1.93 7.74
CA VAL A 41 -5.79 2.68 8.75
C VAL A 41 -4.38 2.94 8.25
N VAL A 42 -4.04 4.21 8.05
CA VAL A 42 -2.69 4.67 7.70
C VAL A 42 -2.17 5.53 8.84
N ARG A 43 -1.38 4.93 9.73
CA ARG A 43 -1.01 5.53 11.00
C ARG A 43 0.48 5.87 11.08
N GLY A 44 0.82 7.13 10.78
CA GLY A 44 2.17 7.70 10.82
C GLY A 44 2.50 8.39 12.16
N ASP A 45 2.17 7.77 13.29
CA ASP A 45 2.39 8.32 14.63
C ASP A 45 3.78 8.03 15.19
N VAL A 46 4.36 6.88 14.90
CA VAL A 46 5.68 6.46 15.41
C VAL A 46 6.80 6.52 14.38
N HIS A 47 6.43 6.49 13.09
CA HIS A 47 7.33 6.70 11.96
C HIS A 47 6.54 7.18 10.73
N SER A 48 7.25 7.74 9.76
CA SER A 48 6.62 8.27 8.54
C SER A 48 6.05 7.17 7.65
N ILE A 49 4.97 7.52 6.94
CA ILE A 49 4.39 6.71 5.85
C ILE A 49 4.40 7.54 4.58
N ARG A 50 4.91 6.98 3.51
CA ARG A 50 4.94 7.60 2.18
C ARG A 50 4.28 6.65 1.19
N ILE A 51 3.29 7.14 0.47
CA ILE A 51 2.56 6.40 -0.55
C ILE A 51 2.72 7.17 -1.85
N GLY A 52 3.23 6.53 -2.88
CA GLY A 52 3.45 7.09 -4.20
C GLY A 52 2.16 7.37 -4.97
N ALA A 53 2.31 7.92 -6.17
CA ALA A 53 1.19 8.27 -7.02
C ALA A 53 0.45 7.04 -7.60
N ASN A 54 -0.84 7.20 -7.91
CA ASN A 54 -1.68 6.17 -8.54
C ASN A 54 -1.77 4.85 -7.75
N SER A 55 -1.50 4.90 -6.44
CA SER A 55 -1.50 3.73 -5.55
C SER A 55 -2.78 3.69 -4.72
N ASN A 56 -3.22 2.49 -4.35
CA ASN A 56 -4.45 2.32 -3.58
C ASN A 56 -4.24 1.43 -2.36
N VAL A 57 -4.85 1.82 -1.24
CA VAL A 57 -4.90 1.05 0.01
C VAL A 57 -6.34 0.66 0.24
N GLN A 58 -6.66 -0.60 0.04
CA GLN A 58 -8.02 -1.10 0.04
C GLN A 58 -8.56 -1.32 1.45
N ASP A 59 -9.84 -1.66 1.51
CA ASP A 59 -10.65 -1.72 2.71
C ASP A 59 -10.01 -2.52 3.83
N CYS A 60 -10.12 -2.03 5.05
CA CYS A 60 -9.64 -2.67 6.27
C CYS A 60 -8.12 -2.93 6.32
N SER A 61 -7.33 -2.39 5.40
CA SER A 61 -5.87 -2.57 5.40
C SER A 61 -5.21 -1.64 6.40
N VAL A 62 -4.08 -2.09 6.96
CA VAL A 62 -3.33 -1.35 7.98
C VAL A 62 -1.91 -1.09 7.51
N LEU A 63 -1.51 0.18 7.46
CA LEU A 63 -0.15 0.64 7.25
C LEU A 63 0.39 1.28 8.51
N HIS A 64 1.50 0.76 9.05
CA HIS A 64 2.11 1.30 10.27
C HIS A 64 3.62 1.07 10.29
N GLY A 65 4.39 2.06 10.76
CA GLY A 65 5.85 1.98 10.88
C GLY A 65 6.31 1.37 12.20
N MET A 66 7.58 0.96 12.24
CA MET A 66 8.23 0.59 13.50
C MET A 66 8.95 1.81 14.10
N ARG A 67 8.64 2.11 15.35
CA ARG A 67 9.18 3.27 16.07
C ARG A 67 10.70 3.37 15.95
N HIS A 68 11.20 4.53 15.53
CA HIS A 68 12.62 4.88 15.36
C HIS A 68 13.44 3.99 14.40
N ARG A 69 12.80 3.04 13.68
CA ARG A 69 13.55 2.09 12.83
C ARG A 69 13.09 2.04 11.39
N TYR A 70 11.83 1.66 11.18
CA TYR A 70 11.36 1.34 9.83
C TYR A 70 10.10 2.14 9.48
N PRO A 71 10.19 3.06 8.49
CA PRO A 71 9.02 3.68 7.89
C PRO A 71 8.23 2.67 7.06
N VAL A 72 7.06 3.08 6.58
CA VAL A 72 6.41 2.44 5.45
C VAL A 72 6.61 3.30 4.22
N ILE A 73 7.17 2.71 3.18
CA ILE A 73 7.35 3.35 1.87
C ILE A 73 6.66 2.49 0.84
N VAL A 74 5.71 3.07 0.14
CA VAL A 74 4.96 2.45 -0.96
C VAL A 74 5.22 3.30 -2.20
N GLY A 75 5.65 2.66 -3.26
CA GLY A 75 5.93 3.29 -4.54
C GLY A 75 4.68 3.70 -5.32
N ASP A 76 4.89 4.03 -6.59
CA ASP A 76 3.82 4.38 -7.52
C ASP A 76 3.14 3.13 -8.11
N TRP A 77 1.86 3.27 -8.49
CA TRP A 77 1.09 2.19 -9.13
C TRP A 77 0.98 0.90 -8.30
N VAL A 78 1.02 1.02 -6.99
CA VAL A 78 0.89 -0.12 -6.07
C VAL A 78 -0.57 -0.35 -5.70
N THR A 79 -1.02 -1.60 -5.79
CA THR A 79 -2.29 -2.04 -5.23
C THR A 79 -2.05 -2.79 -3.93
N ILE A 80 -2.59 -2.29 -2.81
CA ILE A 80 -2.63 -2.98 -1.52
C ILE A 80 -4.04 -3.51 -1.31
N GLY A 81 -4.21 -4.82 -1.47
CA GLY A 81 -5.50 -5.51 -1.39
C GLY A 81 -6.14 -5.45 0.00
N HIS A 82 -7.44 -5.72 0.03
CA HIS A 82 -8.26 -5.67 1.24
C HIS A 82 -7.66 -6.44 2.42
N ASN A 83 -7.79 -5.92 3.63
CA ASN A 83 -7.36 -6.55 4.88
C ASN A 83 -5.86 -6.90 4.93
N ALA A 84 -5.02 -6.19 4.19
CA ALA A 84 -3.57 -6.39 4.23
C ALA A 84 -2.95 -5.63 5.42
N THR A 85 -1.85 -6.18 5.97
CA THR A 85 -1.03 -5.52 6.99
C THR A 85 0.36 -5.24 6.41
N VAL A 86 0.72 -3.97 6.29
CA VAL A 86 2.00 -3.50 5.75
C VAL A 86 2.73 -2.75 6.86
N HIS A 87 3.73 -3.38 7.46
CA HIS A 87 4.36 -2.87 8.67
C HIS A 87 5.87 -2.68 8.51
N GLY A 88 6.33 -1.42 8.62
CA GLY A 88 7.75 -1.05 8.66
C GLY A 88 8.57 -1.56 7.46
N CYS A 89 8.09 -1.45 6.25
CA CYS A 89 8.67 -2.08 5.06
C CYS A 89 8.66 -1.16 3.84
N VAL A 90 9.30 -1.60 2.78
CA VAL A 90 9.33 -0.92 1.47
C VAL A 90 8.62 -1.80 0.44
N VAL A 91 7.67 -1.22 -0.27
CA VAL A 91 7.03 -1.80 -1.45
C VAL A 91 7.37 -0.89 -2.62
N GLU A 92 8.14 -1.40 -3.57
CA GLU A 92 8.55 -0.62 -4.76
C GLU A 92 7.40 -0.49 -5.76
N ASP A 93 7.65 0.19 -6.88
CA ASP A 93 6.64 0.54 -7.86
C ASP A 93 5.96 -0.67 -8.51
N ALA A 94 4.74 -0.45 -8.98
CA ALA A 94 3.98 -1.42 -9.77
C ALA A 94 3.89 -2.80 -9.11
N CYS A 95 3.66 -2.85 -7.79
CA CYS A 95 3.46 -4.09 -7.06
C CYS A 95 1.98 -4.39 -6.80
N LEU A 96 1.63 -5.67 -6.79
CA LEU A 96 0.32 -6.16 -6.35
C LEU A 96 0.45 -6.92 -5.03
N ILE A 97 -0.04 -6.32 -3.96
CA ILE A 97 -0.13 -6.93 -2.65
C ILE A 97 -1.53 -7.50 -2.50
N GLY A 98 -1.65 -8.81 -2.46
CA GLY A 98 -2.94 -9.51 -2.42
C GLY A 98 -3.69 -9.31 -1.10
N MET A 99 -4.97 -9.66 -1.10
CA MET A 99 -5.84 -9.56 0.07
C MET A 99 -5.30 -10.37 1.25
N GLY A 100 -5.38 -9.81 2.47
CA GLY A 100 -4.95 -10.48 3.69
C GLY A 100 -3.44 -10.75 3.80
N VAL A 101 -2.62 -10.15 2.97
CA VAL A 101 -1.15 -10.26 3.06
C VAL A 101 -0.64 -9.59 4.32
N VAL A 102 0.38 -10.18 4.94
CA VAL A 102 1.14 -9.57 6.05
C VAL A 102 2.59 -9.38 5.61
N ILE A 103 3.06 -8.14 5.62
CA ILE A 103 4.46 -7.78 5.35
C ILE A 103 5.05 -7.19 6.63
N LEU A 104 6.15 -7.78 7.11
CA LEU A 104 6.78 -7.44 8.38
C LEU A 104 8.01 -6.53 8.20
N ASN A 105 8.55 -6.08 9.34
CA ASN A 105 9.60 -5.07 9.41
C ASN A 105 10.82 -5.35 8.51
N ASN A 106 11.34 -4.29 7.92
CA ASN A 106 12.53 -4.33 7.07
C ASN A 106 12.42 -5.27 5.86
N ALA A 107 11.20 -5.71 5.51
CA ALA A 107 10.99 -6.40 4.25
C ALA A 107 11.02 -5.39 3.08
N ARG A 108 11.51 -5.84 1.93
CA ARG A 108 11.54 -5.06 0.70
C ARG A 108 10.90 -5.87 -0.43
N ILE A 109 9.86 -5.33 -1.02
CA ILE A 109 9.16 -5.94 -2.16
C ILE A 109 9.66 -5.22 -3.42
N GLY A 110 10.41 -5.94 -4.25
CA GLY A 110 10.98 -5.40 -5.47
C GLY A 110 9.93 -5.07 -6.53
N GLU A 111 10.23 -4.07 -7.37
CA GLU A 111 9.36 -3.54 -8.42
C GLU A 111 8.67 -4.63 -9.25
N GLY A 112 7.41 -4.40 -9.58
CA GLY A 112 6.65 -5.29 -10.46
C GLY A 112 6.37 -6.66 -9.87
N SER A 113 6.46 -6.85 -8.55
CA SER A 113 6.23 -8.14 -7.90
C SER A 113 4.78 -8.32 -7.44
N ILE A 114 4.39 -9.58 -7.30
CA ILE A 114 3.10 -10.00 -6.76
C ILE A 114 3.31 -10.76 -5.46
N ILE A 115 2.65 -10.32 -4.40
CA ILE A 115 2.50 -11.08 -3.16
C ILE A 115 1.08 -11.64 -3.15
N ALA A 116 0.94 -12.95 -3.27
CA ALA A 116 -0.35 -13.62 -3.36
C ALA A 116 -1.17 -13.47 -2.07
N ALA A 117 -2.49 -13.50 -2.19
CA ALA A 117 -3.41 -13.37 -1.07
C ALA A 117 -3.06 -14.31 0.11
N GLY A 118 -3.16 -13.80 1.34
CA GLY A 118 -2.88 -14.52 2.57
C GLY A 118 -1.41 -14.88 2.80
N ALA A 119 -0.48 -14.42 1.97
CA ALA A 119 0.94 -14.68 2.19
C ALA A 119 1.52 -13.87 3.35
N VAL A 120 2.53 -14.42 4.04
CA VAL A 120 3.26 -13.73 5.11
C VAL A 120 4.72 -13.54 4.69
N ILE A 121 5.11 -12.30 4.44
CA ILE A 121 6.50 -11.91 4.17
C ILE A 121 7.15 -11.53 5.50
N ARG A 122 8.11 -12.36 5.92
CA ARG A 122 8.80 -12.21 7.21
C ARG A 122 9.71 -10.99 7.22
N GLU A 123 10.11 -10.61 8.41
CA GLU A 123 11.10 -9.56 8.63
C GLU A 123 12.39 -9.79 7.84
N ASN A 124 13.00 -8.71 7.38
CA ASN A 124 14.27 -8.70 6.63
C ASN A 124 14.22 -9.48 5.30
N THR A 125 13.05 -9.88 4.82
CA THR A 125 12.93 -10.59 3.53
C THR A 125 13.11 -9.61 2.38
N ILE A 126 13.97 -9.95 1.43
CA ILE A 126 14.11 -9.23 0.16
C ILE A 126 13.40 -10.08 -0.91
N VAL A 127 12.31 -9.55 -1.42
CA VAL A 127 11.60 -10.10 -2.58
C VAL A 127 12.21 -9.49 -3.85
N PRO A 128 12.84 -10.30 -4.72
CA PRO A 128 13.41 -9.78 -5.95
C PRO A 128 12.34 -9.16 -6.87
N PRO A 129 12.69 -8.17 -7.69
CA PRO A 129 11.77 -7.60 -8.67
C PRO A 129 11.17 -8.66 -9.61
N ARG A 130 9.93 -8.41 -10.06
CA ARG A 130 9.22 -9.25 -11.03
C ARG A 130 9.10 -10.71 -10.60
N THR A 131 8.76 -10.96 -9.33
CA THR A 131 8.54 -12.30 -8.80
C THR A 131 7.18 -12.45 -8.13
N LEU A 132 6.61 -13.66 -8.21
CA LEU A 132 5.43 -14.07 -7.45
C LEU A 132 5.86 -14.80 -6.18
N TRP A 133 5.35 -14.32 -5.05
CA TRP A 133 5.53 -14.95 -3.73
C TRP A 133 4.21 -15.37 -3.12
N ALA A 134 4.17 -16.54 -2.47
CA ALA A 134 2.96 -17.08 -1.86
C ALA A 134 3.25 -17.97 -0.65
N GLY A 135 2.28 -18.09 0.25
CA GLY A 135 2.27 -19.02 1.40
C GLY A 135 2.70 -18.38 2.71
N VAL A 136 2.71 -19.21 3.78
CA VAL A 136 3.07 -18.85 5.15
C VAL A 136 4.11 -19.87 5.65
N PRO A 137 5.40 -19.47 5.75
CA PRO A 137 5.99 -18.23 5.31
C PRO A 137 6.01 -18.12 3.78
N GLY A 138 5.97 -16.87 3.29
CA GLY A 138 6.04 -16.57 1.85
C GLY A 138 7.33 -17.08 1.22
N ARG A 139 7.20 -17.65 0.03
CA ARG A 139 8.31 -18.15 -0.79
C ARG A 139 8.08 -17.77 -2.25
N GLN A 140 9.16 -17.55 -2.98
CA GLN A 140 9.09 -17.35 -4.42
C GLN A 140 8.50 -18.58 -5.10
N ARG A 141 7.56 -18.34 -6.01
CA ARG A 141 6.90 -19.39 -6.81
C ARG A 141 7.36 -19.38 -8.25
N ARG A 142 7.51 -18.18 -8.82
CA ARG A 142 7.98 -17.99 -10.20
C ARG A 142 8.47 -16.57 -10.44
N THR A 143 9.18 -16.38 -11.52
CA THR A 143 9.40 -15.07 -12.14
C THR A 143 8.15 -14.65 -12.92
N LEU A 144 7.92 -13.35 -13.03
CA LEU A 144 6.77 -12.77 -13.73
C LEU A 144 7.12 -12.42 -15.16
N ALA A 145 6.17 -12.64 -16.07
CA ALA A 145 6.23 -12.23 -17.47
C ALA A 145 5.66 -10.81 -17.66
N ASP A 146 5.77 -10.27 -18.87
CA ASP A 146 5.23 -8.93 -19.18
C ASP A 146 3.72 -8.85 -19.05
N ALA A 147 2.99 -9.93 -19.39
CA ALA A 147 1.55 -10.02 -19.16
C ALA A 147 1.14 -9.88 -17.67
N ASP A 148 1.97 -10.36 -16.75
CA ASP A 148 1.74 -10.17 -15.31
C ASP A 148 1.85 -8.67 -14.93
N ARG A 149 2.81 -7.94 -15.54
CA ARG A 149 2.96 -6.50 -15.31
C ARG A 149 1.75 -5.72 -15.82
N GLU A 150 1.24 -6.07 -16.98
CA GLU A 150 0.00 -5.47 -17.51
C GLU A 150 -1.18 -5.69 -16.57
N MET A 151 -1.32 -6.90 -16.03
CA MET A 151 -2.35 -7.22 -15.03
C MET A 151 -2.20 -6.38 -13.74
N ILE A 152 -0.99 -6.23 -13.20
CA ILE A 152 -0.73 -5.41 -12.01
C ILE A 152 -1.20 -3.97 -12.26
N LEU A 153 -0.78 -3.38 -13.37
CA LEU A 153 -1.16 -2.01 -13.74
C LEU A 153 -2.65 -1.88 -14.01
N HIS A 154 -3.29 -2.90 -14.56
CA HIS A 154 -4.74 -2.91 -14.76
C HIS A 154 -5.51 -2.81 -13.42
N TYR A 155 -5.09 -3.56 -12.40
CA TYR A 155 -5.69 -3.45 -11.05
C TYR A 155 -5.55 -2.04 -10.48
N ALA A 156 -4.38 -1.41 -10.58
CA ALA A 156 -4.19 -0.04 -10.12
C ALA A 156 -5.07 0.95 -10.90
N LYS A 157 -5.17 0.82 -12.22
CA LYS A 157 -6.04 1.66 -13.07
C LYS A 157 -7.52 1.56 -12.72
N ASN A 158 -8.02 0.37 -12.39
CA ASN A 158 -9.41 0.20 -11.96
C ASN A 158 -9.71 1.09 -10.73
N TYR A 159 -8.77 1.18 -9.79
CA TYR A 159 -8.93 2.02 -8.61
C TYR A 159 -8.85 3.52 -8.91
N LEU A 160 -8.13 3.94 -9.96
CA LEU A 160 -8.20 5.32 -10.44
C LEU A 160 -9.59 5.67 -11.00
N ASP A 161 -10.21 4.73 -11.70
CA ASP A 161 -11.56 4.92 -12.23
C ASP A 161 -12.61 4.95 -11.11
N TYR A 162 -12.51 4.08 -10.13
CA TYR A 162 -13.37 4.14 -8.93
C TYR A 162 -13.18 5.43 -8.16
N THR A 163 -11.93 5.88 -7.96
CA THR A 163 -11.62 7.15 -7.29
C THR A 163 -12.34 8.33 -7.93
N LYS A 164 -12.38 8.41 -9.27
CA LYS A 164 -13.12 9.49 -9.98
C LYS A 164 -14.60 9.47 -9.63
N ILE A 165 -15.23 8.29 -9.66
CA ILE A 165 -16.65 8.14 -9.35
C ILE A 165 -16.94 8.61 -7.92
N TYR A 166 -16.16 8.14 -6.93
CA TYR A 166 -16.35 8.51 -5.54
C TYR A 166 -16.09 10.00 -5.27
N LEU A 167 -15.09 10.60 -5.91
CA LEU A 167 -14.83 12.04 -5.80
C LEU A 167 -15.95 12.87 -6.42
N ASP A 168 -16.60 12.40 -7.48
CA ASP A 168 -17.72 13.11 -8.11
C ASP A 168 -19.02 12.99 -7.29
N GLU A 169 -19.25 11.88 -6.62
CA GLU A 169 -20.41 11.68 -5.73
C GLU A 169 -20.30 12.41 -4.39
N THR A 170 -19.10 12.82 -3.98
CA THR A 170 -18.86 13.54 -2.71
C THR A 170 -18.82 15.07 -2.85
N LYS A 171 -19.02 15.60 -4.06
CA LYS A 171 -19.18 17.06 -4.34
C LYS A 171 -20.60 17.50 -4.07
#